data_db9b2e7558f661178e3ebc688c0decc6
#
_entry.id   db9b2e7558f661178e3ebc688c0decc6
#
_cell.length_a   1.000
_cell.length_b   1.000
_cell.length_c   1.000
_cell.angle_alpha   90.00
_cell.angle_beta   90.00
_cell.angle_gamma   90.00
#
_symmetry.space_group_name_H-M   'P 1'
#
loop_
_entity.id
_entity.type
_entity.pdbx_description
1 polymer ?
#
loop_
_entity_poly.entity_id
_entity_poly.type
_entity_poly.pdbx_seq_one_letter_code
_entity_poly.pdbx_strand_id
1 'polypeptide(L)'
;MKETFYVTTPIYYPSGKFHIGTAYSTVVADALKRYNKLKGKESYMLTGTDEHGQKIEIKAQESGETPQQYVDKMAEMAKELWAKMDIQYDDFIRTTDERHEKVVQKIFDKFMEQGDIYKGEYEGLYCVPCETFFTQTQLVDGKCPDCGREVVPMKEEAYFFNMKKYADRLLKYYDEHPDFVKPEYRKQEMINNFIKPGLEDLCVTRTSFDWGIKVLKDPKHVIYVWVDALTNYLTALGYMSDDETLFKKFWPADVQVVGKDIARFHLIYWPIFLMALDLPLPKTIFVHNWITMKDGKMSKSKRNVIYPEDLIDRYGLDATKYFLLREMPTSQDGLFSPEEFVERYNFDLCNDLSNLLNRTVSMVNKYFDGQVPEYNGTPNEVDESVEKACTEQIEKFEKLFENFEIANSIQEIWTLVSRTNKYIDETMPWQLAKEEDTEKLKSAMYHLIENLRKIAILIKPFMDETSENILRQIGITDESLKTWKSLKDYDKIKNAKVIEKGEPIFMRLNAEEEIEYIKQVMKK
;
A
#
# COMPACT_ATOMS: atom_id res chain seq x y z
N MET A 1 12.44 10.03 -23.01
CA MET A 1 11.24 9.29 -22.55
C MET A 1 10.91 9.75 -21.14
N LYS A 2 9.65 9.77 -20.77
CA LYS A 2 9.23 10.05 -19.39
C LYS A 2 9.71 8.91 -18.49
N GLU A 3 10.19 9.20 -17.29
CA GLU A 3 10.57 8.17 -16.32
C GLU A 3 9.34 7.34 -15.93
N THR A 4 9.47 6.02 -15.87
CA THR A 4 8.40 5.10 -15.50
C THR A 4 8.44 4.74 -14.02
N PHE A 5 7.29 4.29 -13.47
CA PHE A 5 7.19 3.73 -12.13
C PHE A 5 6.16 2.61 -12.13
N TYR A 6 6.58 1.39 -11.81
CA TYR A 6 5.71 0.23 -11.73
C TYR A 6 5.63 -0.29 -10.29
N VAL A 7 4.42 -0.29 -9.74
CA VAL A 7 4.14 -0.79 -8.40
C VAL A 7 3.08 -1.89 -8.45
N THR A 8 3.25 -2.91 -7.60
CA THR A 8 2.27 -4.00 -7.51
C THR A 8 1.81 -4.23 -6.08
N THR A 9 0.57 -4.68 -5.92
CA THR A 9 0.10 -5.34 -4.69
C THR A 9 0.36 -6.84 -4.80
N PRO A 10 0.17 -7.64 -3.71
CA PRO A 10 -0.09 -9.05 -3.92
C PRO A 10 -1.41 -9.22 -4.68
N ILE A 11 -1.58 -10.34 -5.37
CA ILE A 11 -2.90 -10.78 -5.78
C ILE A 11 -3.57 -11.46 -4.58
N TYR A 12 -4.84 -11.12 -4.35
CA TYR A 12 -5.52 -11.49 -3.11
C TYR A 12 -6.26 -12.82 -3.26
N TYR A 13 -6.08 -13.70 -2.28
CA TYR A 13 -6.80 -14.97 -2.23
C TYR A 13 -8.27 -14.74 -1.85
N PRO A 14 -9.25 -14.98 -2.74
CA PRO A 14 -10.62 -14.52 -2.59
C PRO A 14 -11.46 -15.47 -1.71
N SER A 15 -11.01 -15.77 -0.50
CA SER A 15 -11.69 -16.69 0.41
C SER A 15 -12.76 -16.04 1.30
N GLY A 16 -13.01 -14.75 1.13
CA GLY A 16 -14.00 -13.98 1.87
C GLY A 16 -13.86 -12.47 1.65
N LYS A 17 -14.77 -11.68 2.25
CA LYS A 17 -14.75 -10.23 2.18
C LYS A 17 -13.43 -9.66 2.74
N PHE A 18 -12.87 -8.66 2.07
CA PHE A 18 -11.59 -8.04 2.43
C PHE A 18 -11.77 -7.05 3.59
N HIS A 19 -10.98 -7.21 4.63
CA HIS A 19 -10.93 -6.31 5.79
C HIS A 19 -9.80 -5.29 5.66
N ILE A 20 -9.69 -4.35 6.61
CA ILE A 20 -8.66 -3.29 6.56
C ILE A 20 -7.24 -3.84 6.42
N GLY A 21 -6.92 -4.97 7.04
CA GLY A 21 -5.59 -5.60 6.92
C GLY A 21 -5.31 -6.11 5.50
N THR A 22 -6.33 -6.62 4.78
CA THR A 22 -6.20 -7.01 3.37
C THR A 22 -6.05 -5.76 2.48
N ALA A 23 -6.83 -4.71 2.74
CA ALA A 23 -6.81 -3.48 1.95
C ALA A 23 -5.51 -2.67 2.11
N TYR A 24 -4.76 -2.86 3.19
CA TYR A 24 -3.59 -2.04 3.51
C TYR A 24 -2.52 -2.04 2.42
N SER A 25 -2.14 -3.21 1.88
CA SER A 25 -1.17 -3.31 0.77
C SER A 25 -1.60 -2.45 -0.43
N THR A 26 -2.90 -2.47 -0.74
CA THR A 26 -3.46 -1.72 -1.87
C THR A 26 -3.42 -0.21 -1.62
N VAL A 27 -3.74 0.23 -0.40
CA VAL A 27 -3.67 1.65 -0.02
C VAL A 27 -2.24 2.18 -0.09
N VAL A 28 -1.26 1.38 0.36
CA VAL A 28 0.17 1.74 0.25
C VAL A 28 0.60 1.84 -1.22
N ALA A 29 0.27 0.85 -2.04
CA ALA A 29 0.63 0.85 -3.46
C ALA A 29 0.00 2.01 -4.23
N ASP A 30 -1.27 2.33 -3.95
CA ASP A 30 -1.98 3.49 -4.53
C ASP A 30 -1.32 4.82 -4.12
N ALA A 31 -0.95 4.99 -2.85
CA ALA A 31 -0.25 6.18 -2.38
C ALA A 31 1.12 6.35 -3.06
N LEU A 32 1.90 5.26 -3.23
CA LEU A 32 3.17 5.26 -3.94
C LEU A 32 2.99 5.62 -5.43
N LYS A 33 1.97 5.06 -6.09
CA LYS A 33 1.63 5.40 -7.47
C LYS A 33 1.30 6.88 -7.62
N ARG A 34 0.36 7.39 -6.80
CA ARG A 34 -0.09 8.79 -6.82
C ARG A 34 1.07 9.75 -6.56
N TYR A 35 1.93 9.46 -5.60
CA TYR A 35 3.14 10.22 -5.31
C TYR A 35 4.07 10.31 -6.52
N ASN A 36 4.42 9.19 -7.14
CA ASN A 36 5.30 9.17 -8.31
C ASN A 36 4.67 9.84 -9.54
N LYS A 37 3.34 9.72 -9.70
CA LYS A 37 2.59 10.46 -10.74
C LYS A 37 2.65 11.98 -10.53
N LEU A 38 2.51 12.46 -9.28
CA LEU A 38 2.67 13.88 -8.93
C LEU A 38 4.09 14.38 -9.18
N LYS A 39 5.11 13.55 -8.97
CA LYS A 39 6.51 13.84 -9.34
C LYS A 39 6.76 13.80 -10.83
N GLY A 40 5.77 13.49 -11.65
CA GLY A 40 5.82 13.55 -13.10
C GLY A 40 6.17 12.25 -13.80
N LYS A 41 6.30 11.13 -13.09
CA LYS A 41 6.56 9.81 -13.70
C LYS A 41 5.31 9.24 -14.38
N GLU A 42 5.52 8.40 -15.37
CA GLU A 42 4.46 7.57 -15.93
C GLU A 42 4.30 6.32 -15.06
N SER A 43 3.27 6.34 -14.22
CA SER A 43 3.09 5.32 -13.17
C SER A 43 2.06 4.27 -13.59
N TYR A 44 2.35 3.01 -13.28
CA TYR A 44 1.49 1.85 -13.52
C TYR A 44 1.33 1.02 -12.25
N MET A 45 0.12 0.63 -11.91
CA MET A 45 -0.19 -0.16 -10.72
C MET A 45 -0.96 -1.42 -11.10
N LEU A 46 -0.47 -2.57 -10.65
CA LEU A 46 -1.10 -3.87 -10.78
C LEU A 46 -1.67 -4.33 -9.44
N THR A 47 -2.89 -4.85 -9.48
CA THR A 47 -3.52 -5.62 -8.41
C THR A 47 -4.28 -6.80 -9.01
N GLY A 48 -4.91 -7.66 -8.20
CA GLY A 48 -5.67 -8.78 -8.73
C GLY A 48 -6.07 -9.80 -7.70
N THR A 49 -6.52 -10.96 -8.18
CA THR A 49 -6.98 -12.09 -7.37
C THR A 49 -6.27 -13.39 -7.73
N ASP A 50 -5.89 -14.15 -6.69
CA ASP A 50 -5.33 -15.49 -6.76
C ASP A 50 -6.48 -16.50 -6.58
N GLU A 51 -6.95 -17.10 -7.68
CA GLU A 51 -8.27 -17.73 -7.76
C GLU A 51 -8.24 -19.26 -7.82
N HIS A 52 -7.06 -19.87 -7.86
CA HIS A 52 -6.90 -21.31 -7.96
C HIS A 52 -6.69 -21.98 -6.58
N GLY A 53 -6.76 -23.32 -6.56
CA GLY A 53 -6.41 -24.13 -5.41
C GLY A 53 -7.58 -24.78 -4.70
N GLN A 54 -7.27 -25.79 -3.89
CA GLN A 54 -8.23 -26.65 -3.21
C GLN A 54 -9.21 -25.88 -2.31
N LYS A 55 -8.75 -24.82 -1.65
CA LYS A 55 -9.58 -24.04 -0.73
C LYS A 55 -10.69 -23.29 -1.47
N ILE A 56 -10.43 -22.81 -2.69
CA ILE A 56 -11.46 -22.20 -3.54
C ILE A 56 -12.48 -23.23 -3.98
N GLU A 57 -12.02 -24.41 -4.40
CA GLU A 57 -12.90 -25.52 -4.79
C GLU A 57 -13.86 -25.89 -3.65
N ILE A 58 -13.34 -26.03 -2.41
CA ILE A 58 -14.13 -26.28 -1.21
C ILE A 58 -15.13 -25.13 -0.94
N LYS A 59 -14.69 -23.87 -1.04
CA LYS A 59 -15.56 -22.72 -0.81
C LYS A 59 -16.69 -22.60 -1.84
N ALA A 60 -16.40 -22.87 -3.09
CA ALA A 60 -17.40 -22.92 -4.15
C ALA A 60 -18.45 -24.02 -3.86
N GLN A 61 -17.98 -25.22 -3.48
CA GLN A 61 -18.86 -26.34 -3.11
C GLN A 61 -19.76 -26.00 -1.89
N GLU A 62 -19.17 -25.37 -0.85
CA GLU A 62 -19.93 -24.92 0.33
C GLU A 62 -21.01 -23.89 -0.04
N SER A 63 -20.78 -23.09 -1.08
CA SER A 63 -21.71 -22.06 -1.58
C SER A 63 -22.72 -22.60 -2.60
N GLY A 64 -22.56 -23.84 -3.05
CA GLY A 64 -23.39 -24.43 -4.13
C GLY A 64 -23.11 -23.87 -5.51
N GLU A 65 -21.92 -23.29 -5.72
CA GLU A 65 -21.47 -22.63 -6.95
C GLU A 65 -20.34 -23.47 -7.59
N THR A 66 -20.10 -23.27 -8.90
CA THR A 66 -18.86 -23.74 -9.51
C THR A 66 -17.69 -22.88 -9.03
N PRO A 67 -16.42 -23.37 -9.03
CA PRO A 67 -15.27 -22.55 -8.68
C PRO A 67 -15.20 -21.25 -9.49
N GLN A 68 -15.48 -21.30 -10.80
CA GLN A 68 -15.50 -20.10 -11.65
C GLN A 68 -16.55 -19.07 -11.22
N GLN A 69 -17.78 -19.51 -10.94
CA GLN A 69 -18.85 -18.64 -10.47
C GLN A 69 -18.50 -17.99 -9.13
N TYR A 70 -17.89 -18.75 -8.23
CA TYR A 70 -17.45 -18.25 -6.94
C TYR A 70 -16.38 -17.18 -7.07
N VAL A 71 -15.32 -17.41 -7.87
CA VAL A 71 -14.23 -16.44 -8.03
C VAL A 71 -14.65 -15.23 -8.84
N ASP A 72 -15.56 -15.36 -9.81
CA ASP A 72 -16.12 -14.22 -10.54
C ASP A 72 -16.83 -13.24 -9.59
N LYS A 73 -17.67 -13.76 -8.70
CA LYS A 73 -18.35 -12.98 -7.68
C LYS A 73 -17.37 -12.30 -6.71
N MET A 74 -16.33 -13.02 -6.29
CA MET A 74 -15.33 -12.48 -5.37
C MET A 74 -14.45 -11.42 -6.02
N ALA A 75 -14.12 -11.59 -7.30
CA ALA A 75 -13.36 -10.58 -8.06
C ALA A 75 -14.17 -9.27 -8.22
N GLU A 76 -15.47 -9.37 -8.51
CA GLU A 76 -16.33 -8.17 -8.57
C GLU A 76 -16.42 -7.48 -7.20
N MET A 77 -16.59 -8.22 -6.09
CA MET A 77 -16.56 -7.62 -4.75
C MET A 77 -15.24 -6.89 -4.45
N ALA A 78 -14.12 -7.43 -4.92
CA ALA A 78 -12.82 -6.77 -4.78
C ALA A 78 -12.75 -5.46 -5.58
N LYS A 79 -13.20 -5.48 -6.83
CA LYS A 79 -13.23 -4.28 -7.69
C LYS A 79 -14.18 -3.20 -7.15
N GLU A 80 -15.35 -3.60 -6.64
CA GLU A 80 -16.29 -2.68 -5.97
C GLU A 80 -15.65 -2.01 -4.75
N LEU A 81 -14.92 -2.79 -3.94
CA LEU A 81 -14.18 -2.24 -2.79
C LEU A 81 -13.08 -1.27 -3.25
N TRP A 82 -12.29 -1.64 -4.26
CA TRP A 82 -11.25 -0.76 -4.78
C TRP A 82 -11.83 0.51 -5.41
N ALA A 83 -12.97 0.43 -6.08
CA ALA A 83 -13.68 1.61 -6.58
C ALA A 83 -14.15 2.51 -5.43
N LYS A 84 -14.73 1.95 -4.37
CA LYS A 84 -15.16 2.69 -3.17
C LYS A 84 -13.99 3.33 -2.44
N MET A 85 -12.82 2.69 -2.47
CA MET A 85 -11.58 3.20 -1.89
C MET A 85 -10.82 4.15 -2.83
N ASP A 86 -11.36 4.47 -4.02
CA ASP A 86 -10.69 5.27 -5.05
C ASP A 86 -9.25 4.79 -5.33
N ILE A 87 -9.09 3.48 -5.50
CA ILE A 87 -7.82 2.87 -5.86
C ILE A 87 -7.60 2.99 -7.37
N GLN A 88 -6.54 3.65 -7.76
CA GLN A 88 -6.22 3.92 -9.17
C GLN A 88 -5.29 2.86 -9.77
N TYR A 89 -5.69 1.59 -9.77
CA TYR A 89 -4.93 0.56 -10.50
C TYR A 89 -5.13 0.68 -12.02
N ASP A 90 -4.15 0.20 -12.78
CA ASP A 90 -4.18 0.20 -14.26
C ASP A 90 -4.60 -1.15 -14.81
N ASP A 91 -4.30 -2.23 -14.10
CA ASP A 91 -4.75 -3.58 -14.45
C ASP A 91 -5.14 -4.36 -13.19
N PHE A 92 -6.18 -5.19 -13.36
CA PHE A 92 -6.65 -6.14 -12.36
C PHE A 92 -6.51 -7.55 -12.96
N ILE A 93 -5.40 -8.23 -12.63
CA ILE A 93 -5.11 -9.57 -13.13
C ILE A 93 -5.85 -10.63 -12.31
N ARG A 94 -6.42 -11.59 -12.97
CA ARG A 94 -7.01 -12.79 -12.38
C ARG A 94 -6.19 -14.01 -12.78
N THR A 95 -5.89 -14.92 -11.87
CA THR A 95 -5.16 -16.14 -12.26
C THR A 95 -5.99 -17.05 -13.18
N THR A 96 -7.31 -16.86 -13.25
CA THR A 96 -8.22 -17.48 -14.22
C THR A 96 -8.30 -16.77 -15.57
N ASP A 97 -7.60 -15.66 -15.77
CA ASP A 97 -7.51 -15.02 -17.08
C ASP A 97 -6.74 -15.91 -18.06
N GLU A 98 -7.28 -16.13 -19.25
CA GLU A 98 -6.65 -16.95 -20.29
C GLU A 98 -5.24 -16.43 -20.65
N ARG A 99 -5.04 -15.09 -20.64
CA ARG A 99 -3.73 -14.46 -20.86
C ARG A 99 -2.69 -14.87 -19.81
N HIS A 100 -3.13 -15.11 -18.57
CA HIS A 100 -2.29 -15.55 -17.48
C HIS A 100 -2.00 -17.04 -17.57
N GLU A 101 -3.02 -17.89 -17.68
CA GLU A 101 -2.89 -19.34 -17.73
C GLU A 101 -1.95 -19.81 -18.83
N LYS A 102 -2.10 -19.25 -20.06
CA LYS A 102 -1.24 -19.59 -21.21
C LYS A 102 0.24 -19.29 -20.95
N VAL A 103 0.54 -18.17 -20.30
CA VAL A 103 1.93 -17.79 -20.02
C VAL A 103 2.51 -18.61 -18.87
N VAL A 104 1.73 -18.89 -17.83
CA VAL A 104 2.15 -19.80 -16.74
C VAL A 104 2.53 -21.17 -17.28
N GLN A 105 1.74 -21.73 -18.20
CA GLN A 105 2.05 -23.00 -18.85
C GLN A 105 3.35 -22.95 -19.65
N LYS A 106 3.60 -21.86 -20.40
CA LYS A 106 4.85 -21.66 -21.13
C LYS A 106 6.05 -21.54 -20.19
N ILE A 107 5.91 -20.83 -19.08
CA ILE A 107 6.96 -20.69 -18.06
C ILE A 107 7.27 -22.04 -17.43
N PHE A 108 6.26 -22.81 -17.07
CA PHE A 108 6.42 -24.15 -16.50
C PHE A 108 7.14 -25.09 -17.47
N ASP A 109 6.74 -25.10 -18.73
CA ASP A 109 7.40 -25.90 -19.79
C ASP A 109 8.86 -25.47 -19.96
N LYS A 110 9.16 -24.16 -19.94
CA LYS A 110 10.54 -23.65 -20.02
C LYS A 110 11.39 -24.15 -18.84
N PHE A 111 10.86 -24.13 -17.62
CA PHE A 111 11.58 -24.67 -16.45
C PHE A 111 11.84 -26.18 -16.56
N MET A 112 10.90 -26.95 -17.14
CA MET A 112 11.12 -28.36 -17.42
C MET A 112 12.22 -28.58 -18.47
N GLU A 113 12.21 -27.83 -19.56
CA GLU A 113 13.20 -27.94 -20.65
C GLU A 113 14.62 -27.57 -20.20
N GLN A 114 14.72 -26.62 -19.24
CA GLN A 114 15.99 -26.22 -18.62
C GLN A 114 16.49 -27.21 -17.55
N GLY A 115 15.68 -28.19 -17.17
CA GLY A 115 15.97 -29.11 -16.07
C GLY A 115 15.89 -28.47 -14.68
N ASP A 116 15.23 -27.32 -14.56
CA ASP A 116 14.95 -26.68 -13.27
C ASP A 116 13.75 -27.33 -12.59
N ILE A 117 12.83 -27.91 -13.35
CA ILE A 117 11.72 -28.74 -12.84
C ILE A 117 11.96 -30.20 -13.21
N TYR A 118 11.81 -31.09 -12.25
CA TYR A 118 11.93 -32.54 -12.40
C TYR A 118 10.79 -33.26 -11.66
N LYS A 119 10.49 -34.48 -12.07
CA LYS A 119 9.44 -35.33 -11.48
C LYS A 119 9.98 -36.19 -10.36
N GLY A 120 9.24 -36.28 -9.27
CA GLY A 120 9.58 -37.06 -8.09
C GLY A 120 8.35 -37.49 -7.28
N GLU A 121 8.56 -38.13 -6.16
CA GLU A 121 7.53 -38.43 -5.18
C GLU A 121 7.73 -37.53 -3.96
N TYR A 122 6.66 -36.94 -3.47
CA TYR A 122 6.65 -36.15 -2.25
C TYR A 122 5.91 -36.90 -1.15
N GLU A 123 6.55 -36.98 -0.01
CA GLU A 123 5.95 -37.46 1.24
C GLU A 123 6.21 -36.42 2.32
N GLY A 124 5.17 -35.83 2.88
CA GLY A 124 5.32 -34.76 3.85
C GLY A 124 4.06 -34.46 4.63
N LEU A 125 4.14 -33.45 5.48
CA LEU A 125 3.04 -32.97 6.30
C LEU A 125 2.42 -31.75 5.65
N TYR A 126 1.18 -31.90 5.19
CA TYR A 126 0.47 -30.89 4.41
C TYR A 126 -0.50 -30.08 5.26
N CYS A 127 -0.37 -28.76 5.21
CA CYS A 127 -1.36 -27.86 5.78
C CYS A 127 -2.39 -27.48 4.73
N VAL A 128 -3.58 -28.00 4.80
CA VAL A 128 -4.66 -27.70 3.83
C VAL A 128 -4.99 -26.19 3.78
N PRO A 129 -5.10 -25.46 4.91
CA PRO A 129 -5.44 -24.04 4.86
C PRO A 129 -4.34 -23.12 4.28
N CYS A 130 -3.07 -23.53 4.38
CA CYS A 130 -1.94 -22.77 3.84
C CYS A 130 -1.48 -23.31 2.49
N GLU A 131 -2.05 -24.43 2.05
CA GLU A 131 -1.67 -25.16 0.83
C GLU A 131 -0.15 -25.40 0.74
N THR A 132 0.47 -25.73 1.89
CA THR A 132 1.92 -25.82 2.02
C THR A 132 2.31 -27.12 2.70
N PHE A 133 3.32 -27.77 2.16
CA PHE A 133 3.98 -28.88 2.80
C PHE A 133 5.06 -28.41 3.78
N PHE A 134 5.22 -29.16 4.83
CA PHE A 134 6.25 -28.96 5.85
C PHE A 134 6.96 -30.27 6.14
N THR A 135 8.24 -30.17 6.46
CA THR A 135 8.98 -31.26 7.10
C THR A 135 8.61 -31.30 8.59
N GLN A 136 8.85 -32.43 9.25
CA GLN A 136 8.63 -32.55 10.69
C GLN A 136 9.36 -31.48 11.50
N THR A 137 10.55 -31.08 11.05
CA THR A 137 11.41 -30.09 11.71
C THR A 137 10.93 -28.65 11.55
N GLN A 138 10.08 -28.39 10.57
CA GLN A 138 9.52 -27.06 10.31
C GLN A 138 8.24 -26.80 11.12
N LEU A 139 7.64 -27.81 11.69
CA LEU A 139 6.43 -27.65 12.50
C LEU A 139 6.74 -26.97 13.84
N VAL A 140 5.80 -26.16 14.31
CA VAL A 140 5.81 -25.60 15.66
C VAL A 140 4.77 -26.33 16.49
N ASP A 141 5.21 -27.03 17.54
CA ASP A 141 4.36 -27.88 18.39
C ASP A 141 3.54 -28.91 17.58
N GLY A 142 4.12 -29.47 16.49
CA GLY A 142 3.47 -30.43 15.62
C GLY A 142 2.43 -29.84 14.67
N LYS A 143 2.34 -28.51 14.59
CA LYS A 143 1.36 -27.75 13.77
C LYS A 143 2.04 -26.89 12.73
N CYS A 144 1.23 -26.43 11.78
CA CYS A 144 1.67 -25.50 10.75
C CYS A 144 2.30 -24.22 11.36
N PRO A 145 3.54 -23.85 11.02
CA PRO A 145 4.19 -22.67 11.57
C PRO A 145 3.54 -21.36 11.16
N ASP A 146 2.84 -21.37 10.00
CA ASP A 146 2.26 -20.14 9.44
C ASP A 146 0.86 -19.83 10.00
N CYS A 147 0.03 -20.87 10.24
CA CYS A 147 -1.35 -20.67 10.70
C CYS A 147 -1.74 -21.39 12.00
N GLY A 148 -0.83 -22.20 12.59
CA GLY A 148 -1.05 -22.93 13.83
C GLY A 148 -2.04 -24.09 13.77
N ARG A 149 -2.50 -24.50 12.57
CA ARG A 149 -3.46 -25.59 12.38
C ARG A 149 -2.78 -26.94 12.22
N GLU A 150 -3.57 -28.00 12.41
CA GLU A 150 -3.12 -29.38 12.19
C GLU A 150 -2.66 -29.60 10.75
N VAL A 151 -1.63 -30.44 10.59
CA VAL A 151 -1.13 -30.90 9.30
C VAL A 151 -1.45 -32.39 9.12
N VAL A 152 -1.61 -32.83 7.89
CA VAL A 152 -1.93 -34.23 7.55
C VAL A 152 -0.78 -34.86 6.77
N PRO A 153 -0.41 -36.11 7.03
CA PRO A 153 0.53 -36.83 6.17
C PRO A 153 -0.06 -37.01 4.78
N MET A 154 0.74 -36.65 3.76
CA MET A 154 0.33 -36.78 2.35
C MET A 154 1.50 -37.32 1.54
N LYS A 155 1.21 -38.22 0.60
CA LYS A 155 2.17 -38.75 -0.36
C LYS A 155 1.57 -38.65 -1.75
N GLU A 156 2.27 -37.99 -2.67
CA GLU A 156 1.84 -37.90 -4.07
C GLU A 156 3.02 -37.79 -5.04
N GLU A 157 2.79 -38.22 -6.28
CA GLU A 157 3.69 -37.91 -7.39
C GLU A 157 3.58 -36.42 -7.70
N ALA A 158 4.70 -35.74 -7.80
CA ALA A 158 4.73 -34.30 -8.01
C ALA A 158 5.97 -33.87 -8.84
N TYR A 159 5.92 -32.66 -9.34
CA TYR A 159 7.07 -31.99 -9.93
C TYR A 159 7.70 -31.06 -8.90
N PHE A 160 9.03 -30.97 -8.94
CA PHE A 160 9.84 -30.16 -8.02
C PHE A 160 10.69 -29.16 -8.78
N PHE A 161 10.76 -27.94 -8.27
CA PHE A 161 11.69 -26.92 -8.74
C PHE A 161 12.98 -26.99 -7.92
N ASN A 162 14.14 -27.03 -8.59
CA ASN A 162 15.47 -27.10 -7.98
C ASN A 162 15.89 -25.74 -7.39
N MET A 163 15.41 -25.45 -6.20
CA MET A 163 15.71 -24.21 -5.49
C MET A 163 17.18 -24.07 -5.11
N LYS A 164 17.82 -25.19 -4.76
CA LYS A 164 19.22 -25.26 -4.32
C LYS A 164 20.19 -24.68 -5.34
N LYS A 165 19.92 -24.90 -6.62
CA LYS A 165 20.72 -24.39 -7.76
C LYS A 165 20.94 -22.88 -7.70
N TYR A 166 20.01 -22.13 -7.13
CA TYR A 166 19.99 -20.68 -7.14
C TYR A 166 20.33 -20.02 -5.80
N ALA A 167 20.55 -20.80 -4.74
CA ALA A 167 20.75 -20.28 -3.37
C ALA A 167 21.92 -19.30 -3.28
N ASP A 168 23.10 -19.67 -3.80
CA ASP A 168 24.29 -18.81 -3.78
C ASP A 168 24.12 -17.55 -4.62
N ARG A 169 23.45 -17.67 -5.78
CA ARG A 169 23.13 -16.53 -6.64
C ARG A 169 22.19 -15.54 -5.94
N LEU A 170 21.22 -16.04 -5.19
CA LEU A 170 20.31 -15.20 -4.40
C LEU A 170 21.03 -14.49 -3.25
N LEU A 171 21.89 -15.18 -2.51
CA LEU A 171 22.69 -14.57 -1.44
C LEU A 171 23.60 -13.46 -1.99
N LYS A 172 24.30 -13.73 -3.09
CA LYS A 172 25.12 -12.73 -3.76
C LYS A 172 24.30 -11.52 -4.20
N TYR A 173 23.11 -11.75 -4.77
CA TYR A 173 22.22 -10.66 -5.16
C TYR A 173 21.80 -9.78 -3.97
N TYR A 174 21.50 -10.38 -2.82
CA TYR A 174 21.16 -9.67 -1.61
C TYR A 174 22.30 -8.77 -1.09
N ASP A 175 23.55 -9.24 -1.24
CA ASP A 175 24.72 -8.47 -0.82
C ASP A 175 25.01 -7.31 -1.78
N GLU A 176 24.82 -7.51 -3.07
CA GLU A 176 25.06 -6.51 -4.12
C GLU A 176 23.93 -5.46 -4.21
N HIS A 177 22.71 -5.77 -3.70
CA HIS A 177 21.53 -4.92 -3.79
C HIS A 177 20.90 -4.67 -2.40
N PRO A 178 21.47 -3.78 -1.58
CA PRO A 178 21.01 -3.54 -0.21
C PRO A 178 19.58 -3.00 -0.12
N ASP A 179 19.10 -2.32 -1.17
CA ASP A 179 17.75 -1.74 -1.22
C ASP A 179 16.69 -2.70 -1.79
N PHE A 180 17.08 -3.92 -2.17
CA PHE A 180 16.15 -4.89 -2.74
C PHE A 180 15.04 -5.31 -1.77
N VAL A 181 15.31 -5.35 -0.46
CA VAL A 181 14.33 -5.71 0.58
C VAL A 181 14.18 -4.58 1.59
N LYS A 182 12.96 -4.11 1.76
CA LYS A 182 12.60 -3.12 2.80
C LYS A 182 11.46 -3.67 3.68
N PRO A 183 11.56 -3.53 5.00
CA PRO A 183 12.75 -3.13 5.78
C PRO A 183 13.84 -4.23 5.77
N GLU A 184 15.09 -3.83 5.97
CA GLU A 184 16.26 -4.70 5.80
C GLU A 184 16.23 -5.95 6.71
N TYR A 185 15.67 -5.86 7.91
CA TYR A 185 15.60 -7.00 8.83
C TYR A 185 14.85 -8.20 8.24
N ARG A 186 13.94 -7.99 7.30
CA ARG A 186 13.23 -9.06 6.59
C ARG A 186 14.16 -9.89 5.72
N LYS A 187 15.16 -9.25 5.10
CA LYS A 187 16.23 -9.95 4.37
C LYS A 187 17.00 -10.88 5.31
N GLN A 188 17.38 -10.38 6.48
CA GLN A 188 18.12 -11.19 7.46
C GLN A 188 17.31 -12.36 8.00
N GLU A 189 16.00 -12.16 8.20
CA GLU A 189 15.07 -13.23 8.57
C GLU A 189 15.06 -14.36 7.53
N MET A 190 14.95 -14.03 6.23
CA MET A 190 14.96 -15.01 5.15
C MET A 190 16.30 -15.75 5.05
N ILE A 191 17.41 -15.03 5.15
CA ILE A 191 18.74 -15.61 5.11
C ILE A 191 18.94 -16.61 6.25
N ASN A 192 18.64 -16.20 7.47
CA ASN A 192 18.91 -17.02 8.65
C ASN A 192 17.99 -18.21 8.81
N ASN A 193 16.68 -18.04 8.49
CA ASN A 193 15.69 -19.07 8.74
C ASN A 193 15.52 -20.07 7.59
N PHE A 194 15.84 -19.67 6.35
CA PHE A 194 15.55 -20.49 5.17
C PHE A 194 16.76 -20.77 4.27
N ILE A 195 17.62 -19.78 4.01
CA ILE A 195 18.68 -19.96 3.02
C ILE A 195 19.92 -20.60 3.64
N LYS A 196 20.41 -20.13 4.78
CA LYS A 196 21.57 -20.72 5.48
C LYS A 196 21.39 -22.15 5.93
N PRO A 197 20.21 -22.57 6.45
CA PRO A 197 19.96 -23.98 6.75
C PRO A 197 19.97 -24.89 5.52
N GLY A 198 19.86 -24.32 4.32
CA GLY A 198 19.78 -25.01 3.04
C GLY A 198 18.35 -24.95 2.49
N LEU A 199 18.21 -24.42 1.28
CA LEU A 199 16.91 -24.44 0.58
C LEU A 199 16.58 -25.89 0.21
N GLU A 200 15.31 -26.26 0.40
CA GLU A 200 14.73 -27.48 -0.13
C GLU A 200 14.08 -27.21 -1.48
N ASP A 201 14.02 -28.24 -2.34
CA ASP A 201 13.37 -28.13 -3.63
C ASP A 201 11.86 -27.95 -3.44
N LEU A 202 11.30 -27.04 -4.21
CA LEU A 202 9.89 -26.66 -4.06
C LEU A 202 9.00 -27.60 -4.87
N CYS A 203 8.04 -28.23 -4.21
CA CYS A 203 6.98 -28.96 -4.90
C CYS A 203 6.09 -27.98 -5.67
N VAL A 204 5.99 -28.11 -6.99
CA VAL A 204 5.33 -27.15 -7.89
C VAL A 204 4.12 -27.68 -8.61
N THR A 205 3.62 -28.88 -8.25
CA THR A 205 2.35 -29.41 -8.75
C THR A 205 1.57 -30.16 -7.68
N ARG A 206 0.30 -30.37 -7.96
CA ARG A 206 -0.64 -31.20 -7.17
C ARG A 206 -1.45 -32.10 -8.06
N THR A 207 -1.89 -33.23 -7.50
CA THR A 207 -2.84 -34.16 -8.12
C THR A 207 -4.10 -34.37 -7.28
N SER A 208 -4.15 -33.76 -6.09
CA SER A 208 -5.22 -33.95 -5.10
C SER A 208 -6.48 -33.11 -5.34
N PHE A 209 -6.43 -32.15 -6.27
CA PHE A 209 -7.56 -31.32 -6.70
C PHE A 209 -7.43 -30.93 -8.18
N ASP A 210 -8.52 -30.45 -8.78
CA ASP A 210 -8.61 -30.18 -10.21
C ASP A 210 -8.65 -28.68 -10.57
N TRP A 211 -9.03 -27.83 -9.63
CA TRP A 211 -9.19 -26.39 -9.86
C TRP A 211 -7.85 -25.67 -9.89
N GLY A 212 -7.33 -25.44 -11.10
CA GLY A 212 -6.06 -24.74 -11.36
C GLY A 212 -5.53 -25.03 -12.74
N ILE A 213 -4.37 -24.43 -13.05
CA ILE A 213 -3.74 -24.52 -14.36
C ILE A 213 -3.12 -25.90 -14.56
N LYS A 214 -3.49 -26.59 -15.62
CA LYS A 214 -2.98 -27.94 -15.91
C LYS A 214 -1.59 -27.89 -16.57
N VAL A 215 -0.73 -28.82 -16.18
CA VAL A 215 0.55 -29.06 -16.88
C VAL A 215 0.27 -29.61 -18.27
N LEU A 216 0.73 -28.93 -19.32
CA LEU A 216 0.40 -29.31 -20.72
C LEU A 216 0.83 -30.74 -21.07
N LYS A 217 2.02 -31.15 -20.63
CA LYS A 217 2.61 -32.46 -20.93
C LYS A 217 2.16 -33.57 -19.98
N ASP A 218 1.48 -33.22 -18.88
CA ASP A 218 0.97 -34.17 -17.88
C ASP A 218 -0.29 -33.61 -17.17
N PRO A 219 -1.46 -33.59 -17.85
CA PRO A 219 -2.68 -32.90 -17.40
C PRO A 219 -3.31 -33.41 -16.10
N LYS A 220 -2.84 -34.54 -15.54
CA LYS A 220 -3.23 -34.99 -14.21
C LYS A 220 -2.69 -34.09 -13.10
N HIS A 221 -1.64 -33.30 -13.39
CA HIS A 221 -1.03 -32.35 -12.48
C HIS A 221 -1.59 -30.95 -12.68
N VAL A 222 -1.93 -30.31 -11.58
CA VAL A 222 -2.24 -28.89 -11.49
C VAL A 222 -0.98 -28.14 -11.06
N ILE A 223 -0.64 -27.06 -11.75
CA ILE A 223 0.50 -26.20 -11.39
C ILE A 223 0.23 -25.60 -10.01
N TYR A 224 1.23 -25.67 -9.13
CA TYR A 224 1.13 -25.19 -7.76
C TYR A 224 0.96 -23.69 -7.66
N VAL A 225 0.14 -23.26 -6.73
CA VAL A 225 -0.31 -21.89 -6.55
C VAL A 225 0.79 -20.83 -6.60
N TRP A 226 2.00 -21.11 -6.11
CA TRP A 226 3.06 -20.09 -6.09
C TRP A 226 3.76 -19.89 -7.43
N VAL A 227 3.87 -20.89 -8.28
CA VAL A 227 4.33 -20.70 -9.68
C VAL A 227 3.27 -19.93 -10.45
N ASP A 228 2.00 -20.31 -10.26
CA ASP A 228 0.83 -19.62 -10.79
C ASP A 228 0.79 -18.16 -10.29
N ALA A 229 0.63 -17.96 -8.99
CA ALA A 229 0.41 -16.65 -8.40
C ALA A 229 1.57 -15.67 -8.64
N LEU A 230 2.84 -16.07 -8.46
CA LEU A 230 3.98 -15.15 -8.56
C LEU A 230 4.21 -14.65 -9.99
N THR A 231 3.88 -15.43 -11.00
CA THR A 231 4.07 -15.03 -12.41
C THR A 231 3.07 -13.97 -12.89
N ASN A 232 2.03 -13.66 -12.09
CA ASN A 232 1.07 -12.60 -12.40
C ASN A 232 1.77 -11.26 -12.74
N TYR A 233 2.84 -10.93 -12.03
CA TYR A 233 3.61 -9.68 -12.20
C TYR A 233 4.21 -9.52 -13.59
N LEU A 234 4.45 -10.63 -14.29
CA LEU A 234 4.95 -10.68 -15.67
C LEU A 234 3.80 -10.77 -16.68
N THR A 235 2.84 -11.65 -16.41
CA THR A 235 1.74 -11.95 -17.35
C THR A 235 0.84 -10.76 -17.59
N ALA A 236 0.59 -9.95 -16.55
CA ALA A 236 -0.17 -8.71 -16.65
C ALA A 236 0.49 -7.68 -17.58
N LEU A 237 1.82 -7.70 -17.70
CA LEU A 237 2.55 -6.83 -18.61
C LEU A 237 2.73 -7.43 -20.01
N GLY A 238 2.20 -8.64 -20.27
CA GLY A 238 2.28 -9.32 -21.55
C GLY A 238 3.57 -10.12 -21.81
N TYR A 239 4.34 -10.45 -20.78
CA TYR A 239 5.54 -11.31 -20.94
C TYR A 239 5.18 -12.64 -21.61
N MET A 240 5.99 -13.06 -22.60
CA MET A 240 5.77 -14.26 -23.43
C MET A 240 4.42 -14.30 -24.18
N SER A 241 3.75 -13.15 -24.34
CA SER A 241 2.56 -12.99 -25.18
C SER A 241 2.92 -12.40 -26.57
N ASP A 242 1.91 -12.18 -27.40
CA ASP A 242 2.11 -11.55 -28.72
C ASP A 242 2.38 -10.03 -28.60
N ASP A 243 2.04 -9.41 -27.46
CA ASP A 243 2.32 -7.99 -27.18
C ASP A 243 3.06 -7.83 -25.85
N GLU A 244 4.35 -7.58 -25.91
CA GLU A 244 5.22 -7.29 -24.77
C GLU A 244 5.49 -5.79 -24.56
N THR A 245 4.69 -4.92 -25.12
CA THR A 245 4.93 -3.46 -25.05
C THR A 245 4.97 -2.95 -23.60
N LEU A 246 4.02 -3.36 -22.77
CA LEU A 246 4.01 -2.98 -21.35
C LEU A 246 5.16 -3.63 -20.57
N PHE A 247 5.50 -4.88 -20.88
CA PHE A 247 6.61 -5.57 -20.24
C PHE A 247 7.94 -4.84 -20.52
N LYS A 248 8.24 -4.52 -21.76
CA LYS A 248 9.45 -3.79 -22.15
C LYS A 248 9.52 -2.38 -21.57
N LYS A 249 8.36 -1.79 -21.28
CA LYS A 249 8.26 -0.43 -20.74
C LYS A 249 8.39 -0.38 -19.23
N PHE A 250 7.76 -1.29 -18.50
CA PHE A 250 7.58 -1.21 -17.05
C PHE A 250 8.37 -2.24 -16.25
N TRP A 251 8.79 -3.38 -16.85
CA TRP A 251 9.61 -4.34 -16.14
C TRP A 251 11.09 -3.92 -16.11
N PRO A 252 11.85 -4.06 -15.01
CA PRO A 252 11.42 -4.61 -13.70
C PRO A 252 10.56 -3.63 -12.87
N ALA A 253 9.72 -4.21 -12.00
CA ALA A 253 8.93 -3.42 -11.07
C ALA A 253 9.82 -2.55 -10.18
N ASP A 254 9.41 -1.31 -9.95
CA ASP A 254 10.09 -0.41 -8.99
C ASP A 254 9.82 -0.86 -7.56
N VAL A 255 8.56 -1.22 -7.26
CA VAL A 255 8.17 -1.67 -5.93
C VAL A 255 7.12 -2.78 -6.01
N GLN A 256 7.36 -3.87 -5.29
CA GLN A 256 6.34 -4.86 -4.98
C GLN A 256 5.98 -4.76 -3.51
N VAL A 257 4.75 -4.36 -3.20
CA VAL A 257 4.23 -4.24 -1.83
C VAL A 257 3.64 -5.57 -1.42
N VAL A 258 4.09 -6.15 -0.31
CA VAL A 258 3.61 -7.46 0.17
C VAL A 258 3.47 -7.49 1.69
N GLY A 259 2.55 -8.30 2.19
CA GLY A 259 2.44 -8.58 3.62
C GLY A 259 3.52 -9.56 4.11
N LYS A 260 3.86 -9.49 5.38
CA LYS A 260 4.88 -10.38 5.99
C LYS A 260 4.54 -11.87 5.92
N ASP A 261 3.27 -12.23 5.81
CA ASP A 261 2.76 -13.60 5.67
C ASP A 261 3.20 -14.26 4.36
N ILE A 262 3.45 -13.48 3.32
CA ILE A 262 3.91 -13.96 2.01
C ILE A 262 5.35 -13.54 1.69
N ALA A 263 6.08 -13.03 2.69
CA ALA A 263 7.45 -12.55 2.51
C ALA A 263 8.38 -13.64 1.96
N ARG A 264 8.32 -14.87 2.49
CA ARG A 264 9.17 -15.98 2.03
C ARG A 264 9.02 -16.25 0.53
N PHE A 265 7.79 -16.22 0.03
CA PHE A 265 7.51 -16.50 -1.38
C PHE A 265 8.04 -15.40 -2.30
N HIS A 266 7.95 -14.14 -1.89
CA HIS A 266 8.42 -12.99 -2.67
C HIS A 266 9.92 -12.71 -2.52
N LEU A 267 10.52 -13.09 -1.39
CA LEU A 267 11.95 -12.86 -1.15
C LEU A 267 12.83 -14.04 -1.56
N ILE A 268 12.29 -15.25 -1.62
CA ILE A 268 13.05 -16.46 -1.98
C ILE A 268 12.55 -17.04 -3.30
N TYR A 269 11.28 -17.47 -3.40
CA TYR A 269 10.80 -18.21 -4.58
C TYR A 269 10.75 -17.31 -5.81
N TRP A 270 10.17 -16.14 -5.70
CA TRP A 270 10.03 -15.21 -6.82
C TRP A 270 11.37 -14.77 -7.42
N PRO A 271 12.36 -14.32 -6.67
CA PRO A 271 13.69 -14.03 -7.18
C PRO A 271 14.32 -15.22 -7.89
N ILE A 272 14.18 -16.43 -7.35
CA ILE A 272 14.73 -17.65 -7.96
C ILE A 272 14.03 -17.95 -9.29
N PHE A 273 12.72 -17.82 -9.39
CA PHE A 273 11.99 -18.01 -10.66
C PHE A 273 12.44 -16.97 -11.72
N LEU A 274 12.63 -15.72 -11.32
CA LEU A 274 13.14 -14.69 -12.21
C LEU A 274 14.59 -14.97 -12.66
N MET A 275 15.43 -15.45 -11.77
CA MET A 275 16.79 -15.89 -12.11
C MET A 275 16.80 -17.05 -13.08
N ALA A 276 15.87 -18.01 -12.96
CA ALA A 276 15.71 -19.14 -13.87
C ALA A 276 15.15 -18.70 -15.24
N LEU A 277 14.36 -17.64 -15.28
CA LEU A 277 13.87 -17.01 -16.52
C LEU A 277 14.90 -16.09 -17.17
N ASP A 278 16.02 -15.83 -16.51
CA ASP A 278 17.04 -14.85 -16.90
C ASP A 278 16.47 -13.43 -17.02
N LEU A 279 15.59 -13.07 -16.08
CA LEU A 279 14.97 -11.77 -16.00
C LEU A 279 15.57 -10.92 -14.85
N PRO A 280 15.61 -9.58 -15.01
CA PRO A 280 15.96 -8.70 -13.90
C PRO A 280 14.92 -8.80 -12.77
N LEU A 281 15.39 -8.72 -11.53
CA LEU A 281 14.54 -8.72 -10.34
C LEU A 281 13.91 -7.34 -10.15
N PRO A 282 12.78 -7.26 -9.40
CA PRO A 282 12.23 -5.99 -8.93
C PRO A 282 13.29 -5.15 -8.21
N LYS A 283 13.18 -3.82 -8.28
CA LYS A 283 14.15 -2.95 -7.60
C LYS A 283 14.02 -3.04 -6.08
N THR A 284 12.78 -3.07 -5.58
CA THR A 284 12.49 -3.20 -4.15
C THR A 284 11.26 -4.08 -3.90
N ILE A 285 11.35 -4.96 -2.92
CA ILE A 285 10.20 -5.64 -2.33
C ILE A 285 9.98 -5.04 -0.93
N PHE A 286 8.88 -4.31 -0.79
CA PHE A 286 8.46 -3.72 0.47
C PHE A 286 7.54 -4.67 1.24
N VAL A 287 8.02 -5.16 2.37
CA VAL A 287 7.31 -6.12 3.23
C VAL A 287 6.72 -5.39 4.43
N HIS A 288 5.43 -5.13 4.41
CA HIS A 288 4.75 -4.50 5.53
C HIS A 288 4.31 -5.51 6.60
N ASN A 289 4.11 -5.01 7.81
CA ASN A 289 3.59 -5.76 8.95
C ASN A 289 2.05 -5.85 8.91
N TRP A 290 1.46 -6.59 9.84
CA TRP A 290 0.01 -6.75 9.92
C TRP A 290 -0.66 -5.61 10.67
N ILE A 291 -1.93 -5.39 10.36
CA ILE A 291 -2.86 -4.69 11.23
C ILE A 291 -3.49 -5.72 12.16
N THR A 292 -3.25 -5.56 13.44
CA THR A 292 -3.75 -6.45 14.50
C THR A 292 -4.79 -5.73 15.36
N MET A 293 -5.52 -6.50 16.13
CA MET A 293 -6.47 -6.04 17.14
C MET A 293 -5.89 -6.31 18.54
N LYS A 294 -6.44 -5.71 19.59
CA LYS A 294 -5.99 -5.95 20.98
C LYS A 294 -5.94 -7.44 21.37
N ASP A 295 -6.81 -8.25 20.77
CA ASP A 295 -6.91 -9.70 20.97
C ASP A 295 -6.20 -10.53 19.87
N GLY A 296 -5.33 -9.91 19.08
CA GLY A 296 -4.51 -10.53 18.05
C GLY A 296 -5.01 -10.30 16.62
N LYS A 297 -4.81 -11.25 15.72
CA LYS A 297 -5.22 -11.13 14.31
C LYS A 297 -6.73 -10.97 14.18
N MET A 298 -7.15 -10.18 13.18
CA MET A 298 -8.55 -10.10 12.76
C MET A 298 -9.07 -11.47 12.33
N SER A 299 -10.23 -11.86 12.86
CA SER A 299 -10.87 -13.12 12.54
C SER A 299 -12.38 -13.03 12.75
N LYS A 300 -13.16 -13.51 11.78
CA LYS A 300 -14.64 -13.60 11.90
C LYS A 300 -15.07 -14.39 13.13
N SER A 301 -14.35 -15.46 13.48
CA SER A 301 -14.64 -16.26 14.66
C SER A 301 -14.45 -15.51 15.98
N LYS A 302 -13.57 -14.52 16.02
CA LYS A 302 -13.33 -13.65 17.17
C LYS A 302 -14.25 -12.42 17.20
N ARG A 303 -15.00 -12.16 16.14
CA ARG A 303 -15.86 -10.97 15.99
C ARG A 303 -15.08 -9.66 16.25
N ASN A 304 -13.89 -9.58 15.66
CA ASN A 304 -12.97 -8.44 15.79
C ASN A 304 -12.51 -7.94 14.41
N VAL A 305 -13.35 -8.07 13.39
CA VAL A 305 -13.04 -7.63 12.02
C VAL A 305 -13.66 -6.27 11.76
N ILE A 306 -12.91 -5.38 11.14
CA ILE A 306 -13.42 -4.11 10.61
C ILE A 306 -13.19 -4.05 9.11
N TYR A 307 -14.20 -3.63 8.38
CA TYR A 307 -14.15 -3.50 6.93
C TYR A 307 -13.94 -2.04 6.52
N PRO A 308 -13.19 -1.78 5.44
CA PRO A 308 -12.98 -0.41 4.98
C PRO A 308 -14.28 0.37 4.76
N GLU A 309 -15.31 -0.29 4.21
CA GLU A 309 -16.60 0.34 3.93
C GLU A 309 -17.27 0.90 5.18
N ASP A 310 -17.16 0.21 6.31
CA ASP A 310 -17.75 0.65 7.58
C ASP A 310 -17.15 1.98 8.07
N LEU A 311 -15.84 2.17 7.83
CA LEU A 311 -15.15 3.41 8.17
C LEU A 311 -15.42 4.50 7.13
N ILE A 312 -15.38 4.15 5.85
CA ILE A 312 -15.58 5.10 4.74
C ILE A 312 -16.98 5.71 4.79
N ASP A 313 -18.01 4.88 4.99
CA ASP A 313 -19.41 5.35 5.00
C ASP A 313 -19.72 6.30 6.16
N ARG A 314 -19.00 6.19 7.26
CA ARG A 314 -19.22 7.02 8.45
C ARG A 314 -18.29 8.22 8.56
N TYR A 315 -17.00 8.03 8.21
CA TYR A 315 -15.94 9.01 8.47
C TYR A 315 -15.31 9.59 7.21
N GLY A 316 -15.65 9.06 6.05
CA GLY A 316 -15.08 9.46 4.76
C GLY A 316 -13.83 8.68 4.38
N LEU A 317 -13.53 8.71 3.08
CA LEU A 317 -12.43 7.97 2.48
C LEU A 317 -11.07 8.46 2.98
N ASP A 318 -10.86 9.78 2.95
CA ASP A 318 -9.57 10.38 3.27
C ASP A 318 -9.18 10.14 4.73
N ALA A 319 -10.13 10.23 5.67
CA ALA A 319 -9.89 9.90 7.08
C ALA A 319 -9.52 8.42 7.27
N THR A 320 -10.14 7.52 6.51
CA THR A 320 -9.86 6.09 6.55
C THR A 320 -8.48 5.79 5.98
N LYS A 321 -8.12 6.32 4.81
CA LYS A 321 -6.78 6.16 4.21
C LYS A 321 -5.69 6.76 5.10
N TYR A 322 -5.94 7.96 5.63
CA TYR A 322 -5.02 8.63 6.56
C TYR A 322 -4.69 7.74 7.75
N PHE A 323 -5.72 7.24 8.44
CA PHE A 323 -5.53 6.37 9.61
C PHE A 323 -4.72 5.12 9.26
N LEU A 324 -5.07 4.42 8.17
CA LEU A 324 -4.36 3.22 7.75
C LEU A 324 -2.88 3.47 7.49
N LEU A 325 -2.54 4.56 6.82
CA LEU A 325 -1.16 4.89 6.50
C LEU A 325 -0.38 5.48 7.68
N ARG A 326 -1.07 6.19 8.58
CA ARG A 326 -0.45 6.88 9.72
C ARG A 326 -0.14 5.96 10.89
N GLU A 327 -0.99 4.94 11.14
CA GLU A 327 -0.87 4.07 12.32
C GLU A 327 -0.11 2.76 12.08
N MET A 328 0.37 2.51 10.87
CA MET A 328 1.08 1.27 10.54
C MET A 328 2.60 1.48 10.58
N PRO A 329 3.27 1.12 11.69
CA PRO A 329 4.72 1.26 11.79
C PRO A 329 5.43 0.25 10.87
N THR A 330 6.59 0.64 10.33
CA THR A 330 7.38 -0.23 9.45
C THR A 330 8.07 -1.38 10.21
N SER A 331 8.39 -1.17 11.49
CA SER A 331 9.21 -2.09 12.30
C SER A 331 8.42 -3.18 13.03
N GLN A 332 7.13 -3.01 13.22
CA GLN A 332 6.26 -3.91 13.99
C GLN A 332 4.83 -3.92 13.48
N ASP A 333 4.01 -4.83 14.00
CA ASP A 333 2.59 -4.85 13.68
C ASP A 333 1.91 -3.57 14.19
N GLY A 334 1.01 -3.02 13.37
CA GLY A 334 0.15 -1.94 13.77
C GLY A 334 -1.04 -2.44 14.57
N LEU A 335 -1.56 -1.59 15.44
CA LEU A 335 -2.74 -1.89 16.25
C LEU A 335 -3.91 -1.03 15.75
N PHE A 336 -5.04 -1.65 15.42
CA PHE A 336 -6.30 -0.94 15.25
C PHE A 336 -7.07 -0.97 16.56
N SER A 337 -7.50 0.21 17.03
CA SER A 337 -8.51 0.33 18.07
C SER A 337 -9.49 1.45 17.74
N PRO A 338 -10.78 1.29 18.12
CA PRO A 338 -11.77 2.37 17.96
C PRO A 338 -11.34 3.67 18.63
N GLU A 339 -10.70 3.56 19.79
CA GLU A 339 -10.20 4.68 20.55
C GLU A 339 -9.15 5.49 19.78
N GLU A 340 -8.14 4.80 19.22
CA GLU A 340 -7.08 5.46 18.44
C GLU A 340 -7.61 6.07 17.15
N PHE A 341 -8.54 5.40 16.47
CA PHE A 341 -9.16 5.94 15.26
C PHE A 341 -9.87 7.27 15.53
N VAL A 342 -10.71 7.33 16.56
CA VAL A 342 -11.47 8.53 16.91
C VAL A 342 -10.55 9.63 17.45
N GLU A 343 -9.52 9.27 18.21
CA GLU A 343 -8.52 10.21 18.72
C GLU A 343 -7.76 10.86 17.56
N ARG A 344 -7.22 10.07 16.61
CA ARG A 344 -6.53 10.60 15.42
C ARG A 344 -7.42 11.50 14.58
N TYR A 345 -8.64 11.09 14.34
CA TYR A 345 -9.61 11.92 13.62
C TYR A 345 -9.81 13.29 14.29
N ASN A 346 -10.06 13.29 15.60
CA ASN A 346 -10.33 14.52 16.33
C ASN A 346 -9.10 15.42 16.49
N PHE A 347 -7.92 14.84 16.77
CA PHE A 347 -6.71 15.64 16.98
C PHE A 347 -6.08 16.06 15.67
N ASP A 348 -5.71 15.11 14.83
CA ASP A 348 -4.92 15.40 13.64
C ASP A 348 -5.78 16.07 12.55
N LEU A 349 -6.95 15.51 12.25
CA LEU A 349 -7.75 15.97 11.12
C LEU A 349 -8.64 17.17 11.50
N CYS A 350 -9.35 17.10 12.64
CA CYS A 350 -10.26 18.15 13.02
C CYS A 350 -9.54 19.33 13.70
N ASN A 351 -8.82 19.09 14.81
CA ASN A 351 -8.25 20.18 15.59
C ASN A 351 -7.02 20.80 14.92
N ASP A 352 -6.15 20.00 14.30
CA ASP A 352 -4.93 20.54 13.68
C ASP A 352 -5.20 21.05 12.27
N LEU A 353 -5.54 20.17 11.32
CA LEU A 353 -5.64 20.52 9.91
C LEU A 353 -6.88 21.36 9.56
N SER A 354 -8.07 20.89 9.96
CA SER A 354 -9.33 21.58 9.63
C SER A 354 -9.42 22.95 10.32
N ASN A 355 -8.98 23.04 11.57
CA ASN A 355 -8.96 24.31 12.31
C ASN A 355 -7.95 25.29 11.72
N LEU A 356 -6.75 24.82 11.31
CA LEU A 356 -5.75 25.67 10.63
C LEU A 356 -6.35 26.31 9.37
N LEU A 357 -6.98 25.52 8.52
CA LEU A 357 -7.63 26.02 7.30
C LEU A 357 -8.71 27.04 7.63
N ASN A 358 -9.61 26.70 8.54
CA ASN A 358 -10.76 27.56 8.88
C ASN A 358 -10.32 28.89 9.50
N ARG A 359 -9.35 28.87 10.43
CA ARG A 359 -8.77 30.09 11.04
C ARG A 359 -8.13 30.97 9.96
N THR A 360 -7.33 30.38 9.06
CA THR A 360 -6.63 31.14 8.01
C THR A 360 -7.60 31.79 7.04
N VAL A 361 -8.58 31.03 6.50
CA VAL A 361 -9.61 31.57 5.60
C VAL A 361 -10.39 32.69 6.27
N SER A 362 -10.76 32.51 7.55
CA SER A 362 -11.49 33.53 8.32
C SER A 362 -10.67 34.81 8.52
N MET A 363 -9.37 34.71 8.79
CA MET A 363 -8.49 35.87 8.97
C MET A 363 -8.25 36.62 7.67
N VAL A 364 -8.04 35.92 6.54
CA VAL A 364 -7.88 36.55 5.22
C VAL A 364 -9.15 37.30 4.82
N ASN A 365 -10.32 36.72 5.04
CA ASN A 365 -11.60 37.41 4.82
C ASN A 365 -11.72 38.65 5.70
N LYS A 366 -11.42 38.52 6.98
CA LYS A 366 -11.58 39.61 7.95
C LYS A 366 -10.65 40.81 7.70
N TYR A 367 -9.40 40.54 7.33
CA TYR A 367 -8.37 41.59 7.26
C TYR A 367 -8.10 42.08 5.85
N PHE A 368 -8.43 41.29 4.82
CA PHE A 368 -8.11 41.56 3.41
C PHE A 368 -9.29 41.30 2.44
N ASP A 369 -10.52 41.28 2.95
CA ASP A 369 -11.74 41.06 2.13
C ASP A 369 -11.64 39.81 1.22
N GLY A 370 -10.97 38.78 1.74
CA GLY A 370 -10.73 37.51 1.04
C GLY A 370 -9.55 37.53 0.05
N GLN A 371 -8.94 38.68 -0.22
CA GLN A 371 -7.80 38.75 -1.11
C GLN A 371 -6.52 38.29 -0.41
N VAL A 372 -5.85 37.27 -0.96
CA VAL A 372 -4.56 36.81 -0.43
C VAL A 372 -3.50 37.87 -0.73
N PRO A 373 -2.77 38.37 0.30
CA PRO A 373 -1.65 39.28 0.07
C PRO A 373 -0.55 38.64 -0.79
N GLU A 374 0.20 39.45 -1.55
CA GLU A 374 1.36 38.93 -2.29
C GLU A 374 2.59 38.86 -1.38
N TYR A 375 3.53 37.98 -1.72
CA TYR A 375 4.80 37.87 -1.03
C TYR A 375 5.65 39.13 -1.26
N ASN A 376 6.06 39.76 -0.17
CA ASN A 376 6.81 41.02 -0.25
C ASN A 376 8.35 40.84 -0.39
N GLY A 377 8.84 39.59 -0.31
CA GLY A 377 10.27 39.29 -0.45
C GLY A 377 11.15 39.68 0.74
N THR A 378 10.57 40.12 1.85
CA THR A 378 11.29 40.56 3.05
C THR A 378 10.78 39.87 4.31
N PRO A 379 11.06 38.54 4.46
CA PRO A 379 10.62 37.78 5.64
C PRO A 379 11.32 38.32 6.90
N ASN A 380 10.60 38.36 8.01
CA ASN A 380 11.17 38.58 9.33
C ASN A 380 11.68 37.28 9.93
N GLU A 381 12.32 37.30 11.10
CA GLU A 381 12.90 36.12 11.75
C GLU A 381 11.87 35.01 11.97
N VAL A 382 10.60 35.33 12.25
CA VAL A 382 9.53 34.34 12.45
C VAL A 382 9.09 33.73 11.11
N ASP A 383 9.00 34.56 10.06
CA ASP A 383 8.71 34.14 8.70
C ASP A 383 9.82 33.20 8.17
N GLU A 384 11.10 33.60 8.33
CA GLU A 384 12.26 32.78 7.94
C GLU A 384 12.25 31.42 8.66
N SER A 385 11.88 31.41 9.94
CA SER A 385 11.78 30.19 10.74
C SER A 385 10.70 29.24 10.21
N VAL A 386 9.54 29.73 9.77
CA VAL A 386 8.48 28.88 9.22
C VAL A 386 8.79 28.42 7.79
N GLU A 387 9.41 29.27 6.97
CA GLU A 387 9.89 28.88 5.63
C GLU A 387 10.92 27.75 5.70
N LYS A 388 11.90 27.89 6.61
CA LYS A 388 12.93 26.88 6.86
C LYS A 388 12.30 25.57 7.34
N ALA A 389 11.42 25.63 8.33
CA ALA A 389 10.72 24.44 8.83
C ALA A 389 9.92 23.75 7.74
N CYS A 390 9.23 24.51 6.89
CA CYS A 390 8.47 23.95 5.77
C CYS A 390 9.38 23.19 4.80
N THR A 391 10.51 23.79 4.41
CA THR A 391 11.50 23.15 3.51
C THR A 391 12.06 21.87 4.13
N GLU A 392 12.48 21.92 5.39
CA GLU A 392 13.02 20.76 6.11
C GLU A 392 12.00 19.61 6.22
N GLN A 393 10.72 19.91 6.48
CA GLN A 393 9.70 18.90 6.60
C GLN A 393 9.34 18.25 5.24
N ILE A 394 9.35 19.03 4.15
CA ILE A 394 9.17 18.49 2.80
C ILE A 394 10.31 17.52 2.46
N GLU A 395 11.56 17.90 2.70
CA GLU A 395 12.72 17.04 2.43
C GLU A 395 12.70 15.76 3.28
N LYS A 396 12.34 15.87 4.55
CA LYS A 396 12.19 14.70 5.44
C LYS A 396 11.05 13.78 4.98
N PHE A 397 9.90 14.37 4.60
CA PHE A 397 8.79 13.60 4.03
C PHE A 397 9.25 12.81 2.81
N GLU A 398 9.88 13.45 1.82
CA GLU A 398 10.35 12.78 0.61
C GLU A 398 11.30 11.62 0.95
N LYS A 399 12.30 11.87 1.78
CA LYS A 399 13.30 10.88 2.17
C LYS A 399 12.67 9.66 2.86
N LEU A 400 11.75 9.89 3.80
CA LEU A 400 11.09 8.82 4.55
C LEU A 400 10.11 8.04 3.67
N PHE A 401 9.33 8.74 2.84
CA PHE A 401 8.35 8.12 1.96
C PHE A 401 9.02 7.24 0.89
N GLU A 402 10.09 7.73 0.29
CA GLU A 402 10.90 6.97 -0.68
C GLU A 402 11.65 5.79 -0.05
N ASN A 403 11.89 5.82 1.26
CA ASN A 403 12.44 4.68 2.02
C ASN A 403 11.36 3.77 2.64
N PHE A 404 10.07 3.95 2.26
CA PHE A 404 8.92 3.17 2.75
C PHE A 404 8.63 3.31 4.25
N GLU A 405 9.09 4.38 4.88
CA GLU A 405 8.72 4.75 6.24
C GLU A 405 7.44 5.60 6.24
N ILE A 406 6.36 5.02 5.70
CA ILE A 406 5.13 5.75 5.35
C ILE A 406 4.54 6.50 6.57
N ALA A 407 4.35 5.83 7.70
CA ALA A 407 3.78 6.47 8.89
C ALA A 407 4.64 7.63 9.40
N ASN A 408 5.97 7.46 9.40
CA ASN A 408 6.92 8.50 9.80
C ASN A 408 6.91 9.68 8.82
N SER A 409 6.82 9.41 7.52
CA SER A 409 6.73 10.47 6.51
C SER A 409 5.48 11.34 6.69
N ILE A 410 4.33 10.72 6.93
CA ILE A 410 3.08 11.44 7.22
C ILE A 410 3.21 12.27 8.50
N GLN A 411 3.91 11.78 9.52
CA GLN A 411 4.19 12.56 10.74
C GLN A 411 4.92 13.87 10.43
N GLU A 412 5.83 13.91 9.47
CA GLU A 412 6.52 15.16 9.10
C GLU A 412 5.55 16.19 8.49
N ILE A 413 4.52 15.74 7.77
CA ILE A 413 3.45 16.66 7.30
C ILE A 413 2.71 17.26 8.51
N TRP A 414 2.35 16.45 9.51
CA TRP A 414 1.67 16.94 10.72
C TRP A 414 2.57 17.80 11.60
N THR A 415 3.88 17.58 11.55
CA THR A 415 4.87 18.50 12.14
C THR A 415 4.81 19.88 11.47
N LEU A 416 4.65 19.92 10.14
CA LEU A 416 4.46 21.19 9.41
C LEU A 416 3.09 21.83 9.75
N VAL A 417 2.01 21.04 9.85
CA VAL A 417 0.68 21.54 10.26
C VAL A 417 0.76 22.19 11.65
N SER A 418 1.38 21.51 12.61
CA SER A 418 1.55 22.01 13.98
C SER A 418 2.43 23.25 14.02
N ARG A 419 3.54 23.27 13.22
CA ARG A 419 4.40 24.46 13.10
C ARG A 419 3.65 25.65 12.52
N THR A 420 2.76 25.41 11.55
CA THR A 420 1.96 26.47 10.93
C THR A 420 0.89 26.99 11.90
N ASN A 421 0.27 26.13 12.70
CA ASN A 421 -0.62 26.58 13.78
C ASN A 421 0.12 27.45 14.81
N LYS A 422 1.33 27.02 15.23
CA LYS A 422 2.16 27.78 16.16
C LYS A 422 2.56 29.14 15.58
N TYR A 423 2.78 29.23 14.27
CA TYR A 423 3.08 30.48 13.59
C TYR A 423 1.96 31.53 13.71
N ILE A 424 0.69 31.10 13.74
CA ILE A 424 -0.44 32.00 14.04
C ILE A 424 -0.30 32.62 15.43
N ASP A 425 0.09 31.80 16.43
CA ASP A 425 0.21 32.25 17.81
C ASP A 425 1.46 33.13 18.03
N GLU A 426 2.53 32.90 17.28
CA GLU A 426 3.76 33.71 17.30
C GLU A 426 3.58 35.08 16.63
N THR A 427 2.88 35.12 15.49
CA THR A 427 2.67 36.35 14.72
C THR A 427 1.49 37.18 15.25
N MET A 428 0.56 36.56 15.98
CA MET A 428 -0.63 37.20 16.53
C MET A 428 -1.32 38.16 15.55
N PRO A 429 -1.88 37.67 14.42
CA PRO A 429 -2.44 38.53 13.37
C PRO A 429 -3.48 39.52 13.85
N TRP A 430 -4.24 39.15 14.90
CA TRP A 430 -5.21 40.05 15.54
C TRP A 430 -4.57 41.25 16.23
N GLN A 431 -3.34 41.08 16.73
CA GLN A 431 -2.59 42.17 17.35
C GLN A 431 -1.96 43.07 16.28
N LEU A 432 -1.36 42.47 15.23
CA LEU A 432 -0.83 43.21 14.07
C LEU A 432 -1.91 44.08 13.42
N ALA A 433 -3.12 43.57 13.26
CA ALA A 433 -4.25 44.33 12.74
C ALA A 433 -4.66 45.49 13.65
N LYS A 434 -4.58 45.33 14.98
CA LYS A 434 -4.90 46.36 15.94
C LYS A 434 -3.82 47.47 15.99
N GLU A 435 -2.57 47.09 15.79
CA GLU A 435 -1.42 47.99 15.76
C GLU A 435 -1.19 48.64 14.39
N GLU A 436 -2.02 48.30 13.40
CA GLU A 436 -1.94 48.74 12.01
C GLU A 436 -0.60 48.38 11.32
N ASP A 437 0.12 47.35 11.81
CA ASP A 437 1.31 46.80 11.16
C ASP A 437 0.92 45.95 9.95
N THR A 438 0.49 46.66 8.91
CA THR A 438 -0.08 46.04 7.70
C THR A 438 0.93 45.15 6.96
N GLU A 439 2.22 45.49 6.94
CA GLU A 439 3.23 44.72 6.21
C GLU A 439 3.51 43.38 6.88
N LYS A 440 3.64 43.33 8.21
CA LYS A 440 3.76 42.04 8.92
C LYS A 440 2.49 41.24 8.83
N LEU A 441 1.32 41.89 8.88
CA LEU A 441 0.05 41.20 8.74
C LEU A 441 -0.13 40.53 7.34
N LYS A 442 0.28 41.24 6.27
CA LYS A 442 0.31 40.68 4.90
C LYS A 442 1.24 39.48 4.83
N SER A 443 2.46 39.61 5.38
CA SER A 443 3.43 38.51 5.41
C SER A 443 2.88 37.29 6.15
N ALA A 444 2.29 37.50 7.34
CA ALA A 444 1.70 36.40 8.11
C ALA A 444 0.59 35.67 7.33
N MET A 445 -0.33 36.41 6.69
CA MET A 445 -1.41 35.79 5.90
C MET A 445 -0.89 35.06 4.68
N TYR A 446 0.10 35.62 3.99
CA TYR A 446 0.73 34.95 2.85
C TYR A 446 1.33 33.60 3.25
N HIS A 447 2.15 33.56 4.32
CA HIS A 447 2.81 32.33 4.78
C HIS A 447 1.82 31.25 5.22
N LEU A 448 0.72 31.63 5.85
CA LEU A 448 -0.35 30.69 6.22
C LEU A 448 -0.99 30.04 4.98
N ILE A 449 -1.30 30.84 3.96
CA ILE A 449 -1.87 30.35 2.70
C ILE A 449 -0.86 29.47 1.96
N GLU A 450 0.40 29.90 1.86
CA GLU A 450 1.45 29.13 1.17
C GLU A 450 1.72 27.79 1.86
N ASN A 451 1.78 27.75 3.19
CA ASN A 451 1.95 26.50 3.92
C ASN A 451 0.74 25.56 3.74
N LEU A 452 -0.49 26.09 3.77
CA LEU A 452 -1.69 25.30 3.47
C LEU A 452 -1.67 24.72 2.06
N ARG A 453 -1.22 25.51 1.06
CA ARG A 453 -1.04 25.02 -0.32
C ARG A 453 -0.03 23.85 -0.36
N LYS A 454 1.11 24.01 0.29
CA LYS A 454 2.14 22.95 0.33
C LYS A 454 1.66 21.71 1.09
N ILE A 455 0.99 21.88 2.22
CA ILE A 455 0.36 20.78 2.96
C ILE A 455 -0.65 20.04 2.06
N ALA A 456 -1.50 20.77 1.33
CA ALA A 456 -2.46 20.17 0.41
C ALA A 456 -1.79 19.28 -0.65
N ILE A 457 -0.67 19.74 -1.23
CA ILE A 457 0.10 18.95 -2.20
C ILE A 457 0.72 17.71 -1.55
N LEU A 458 1.26 17.84 -0.34
CA LEU A 458 1.90 16.73 0.37
C LEU A 458 0.91 15.62 0.75
N ILE A 459 -0.32 15.96 1.13
CA ILE A 459 -1.35 14.96 1.48
C ILE A 459 -2.06 14.36 0.27
N LYS A 460 -1.95 14.98 -0.90
CA LYS A 460 -2.67 14.58 -2.12
C LYS A 460 -2.54 13.09 -2.49
N PRO A 461 -1.38 12.43 -2.31
CA PRO A 461 -1.24 11.00 -2.63
C PRO A 461 -2.21 10.08 -1.90
N PHE A 462 -2.73 10.47 -0.75
CA PHE A 462 -3.56 9.62 0.11
C PHE A 462 -4.82 10.30 0.66
N MET A 463 -4.97 11.63 0.48
CA MET A 463 -6.14 12.43 0.89
C MET A 463 -6.50 13.40 -0.25
N ASP A 464 -6.90 12.87 -1.39
CA ASP A 464 -7.08 13.65 -2.63
C ASP A 464 -8.23 14.66 -2.52
N GLU A 465 -9.38 14.24 -1.99
CA GLU A 465 -10.54 15.12 -1.78
C GLU A 465 -10.22 16.25 -0.79
N THR A 466 -9.56 15.93 0.31
CA THR A 466 -9.12 16.91 1.31
C THR A 466 -8.13 17.91 0.71
N SER A 467 -7.16 17.42 -0.09
CA SER A 467 -6.20 18.26 -0.81
C SER A 467 -6.90 19.27 -1.73
N GLU A 468 -7.79 18.79 -2.60
CA GLU A 468 -8.53 19.66 -3.53
C GLU A 468 -9.42 20.66 -2.78
N ASN A 469 -10.05 20.24 -1.68
CA ASN A 469 -10.88 21.10 -0.85
C ASN A 469 -10.07 22.22 -0.19
N ILE A 470 -8.88 21.92 0.34
CA ILE A 470 -7.97 22.95 0.87
C ILE A 470 -7.60 23.94 -0.22
N LEU A 471 -7.12 23.47 -1.39
CA LEU A 471 -6.72 24.32 -2.52
C LEU A 471 -7.86 25.21 -3.00
N ARG A 472 -9.09 24.68 -3.09
CA ARG A 472 -10.29 25.43 -3.42
C ARG A 472 -10.57 26.53 -2.40
N GLN A 473 -10.52 26.21 -1.11
CA GLN A 473 -10.85 27.16 -0.04
C GLN A 473 -9.84 28.31 0.06
N ILE A 474 -8.56 28.02 -0.20
CA ILE A 474 -7.52 29.08 -0.21
C ILE A 474 -7.37 29.77 -1.57
N GLY A 475 -8.21 29.44 -2.55
CA GLY A 475 -8.29 30.14 -3.83
C GLY A 475 -7.17 29.84 -4.82
N ILE A 476 -6.53 28.66 -4.72
CA ILE A 476 -5.48 28.23 -5.66
C ILE A 476 -6.15 27.60 -6.90
N THR A 477 -6.20 28.37 -7.98
CA THR A 477 -6.78 27.94 -9.27
C THR A 477 -5.74 27.66 -10.34
N ASP A 478 -4.50 28.15 -10.18
CA ASP A 478 -3.41 27.90 -11.11
C ASP A 478 -2.86 26.47 -10.92
N GLU A 479 -3.03 25.62 -11.95
CA GLU A 479 -2.57 24.24 -11.94
C GLU A 479 -1.06 24.09 -11.76
N SER A 480 -0.28 25.11 -12.17
CA SER A 480 1.17 25.09 -11.96
C SER A 480 1.57 25.12 -10.48
N LEU A 481 0.72 25.69 -9.63
CA LEU A 481 0.88 25.77 -8.18
C LEU A 481 0.40 24.52 -7.43
N LYS A 482 -0.23 23.57 -8.12
CA LYS A 482 -0.70 22.28 -7.57
C LYS A 482 0.27 21.14 -7.83
N THR A 483 1.43 21.41 -8.40
CA THR A 483 2.44 20.42 -8.78
C THR A 483 3.45 20.17 -7.67
N TRP A 484 4.02 18.95 -7.62
CA TRP A 484 5.12 18.64 -6.70
C TRP A 484 6.31 19.59 -6.86
N LYS A 485 6.61 19.97 -8.10
CA LYS A 485 7.70 20.91 -8.41
C LYS A 485 7.52 22.27 -7.73
N SER A 486 6.28 22.73 -7.59
CA SER A 486 5.97 24.03 -6.98
C SER A 486 6.18 24.08 -5.46
N LEU A 487 6.44 22.94 -4.80
CA LEU A 487 6.76 22.90 -3.37
C LEU A 487 8.05 23.66 -3.01
N LYS A 488 8.95 23.85 -3.96
CA LYS A 488 10.22 24.56 -3.76
C LYS A 488 10.09 26.08 -3.77
N ASP A 489 8.97 26.59 -4.29
CA ASP A 489 8.76 28.02 -4.49
C ASP A 489 7.97 28.61 -3.32
N TYR A 490 8.23 29.89 -2.96
CA TYR A 490 7.51 30.63 -1.92
C TYR A 490 6.84 31.92 -2.46
N ASP A 491 7.13 32.35 -3.67
CA ASP A 491 6.78 33.67 -4.20
C ASP A 491 5.79 33.63 -5.37
N LYS A 492 5.07 32.52 -5.53
CA LYS A 492 4.28 32.27 -6.76
C LYS A 492 2.80 32.54 -6.63
N ILE A 493 2.22 32.59 -5.43
CA ILE A 493 0.80 32.89 -5.28
C ILE A 493 0.54 34.36 -5.62
N LYS A 494 -0.30 34.60 -6.63
CA LYS A 494 -0.73 35.92 -7.07
C LYS A 494 -2.22 35.93 -7.36
N ASN A 495 -2.89 37.02 -7.01
CA ASN A 495 -4.31 37.23 -7.28
C ASN A 495 -5.24 36.12 -6.74
N ALA A 496 -4.82 35.36 -5.73
CA ALA A 496 -5.66 34.34 -5.11
C ALA A 496 -6.69 35.01 -4.18
N LYS A 497 -7.89 34.44 -4.18
CA LYS A 497 -8.98 34.88 -3.30
C LYS A 497 -9.57 33.67 -2.58
N VAL A 498 -9.53 33.70 -1.24
CA VAL A 498 -10.17 32.63 -0.44
C VAL A 498 -11.66 32.64 -0.61
N ILE A 499 -12.33 31.51 -0.32
CA ILE A 499 -13.79 31.45 -0.32
C ILE A 499 -14.35 32.40 0.73
N GLU A 500 -15.57 32.91 0.49
CA GLU A 500 -16.23 33.91 1.34
C GLU A 500 -16.43 33.43 2.78
N LYS A 501 -16.77 32.14 2.95
CA LYS A 501 -16.94 31.50 4.27
C LYS A 501 -16.24 30.16 4.29
N GLY A 502 -15.30 29.97 5.23
CA GLY A 502 -14.62 28.70 5.42
C GLY A 502 -15.59 27.56 5.76
N GLU A 503 -15.32 26.38 5.19
CA GLU A 503 -16.06 25.15 5.41
C GLU A 503 -15.17 24.17 6.15
N PRO A 504 -15.60 23.62 7.32
CA PRO A 504 -14.82 22.58 7.99
C PRO A 504 -14.66 21.35 7.09
N ILE A 505 -13.40 20.94 6.85
CA ILE A 505 -13.10 19.74 6.08
C ILE A 505 -13.29 18.46 6.91
N PHE A 506 -13.12 18.56 8.24
CA PHE A 506 -13.43 17.51 9.20
C PHE A 506 -14.17 18.13 10.38
N MET A 507 -15.28 17.51 10.79
CA MET A 507 -16.08 17.94 11.93
C MET A 507 -15.72 17.10 13.16
N ARG A 508 -15.74 17.73 14.33
CA ARG A 508 -15.43 17.03 15.58
C ARG A 508 -16.44 15.92 15.87
N LEU A 509 -15.91 14.73 16.16
CA LEU A 509 -16.68 13.56 16.54
C LEU A 509 -16.95 13.53 18.06
N ASN A 510 -18.11 13.01 18.44
CA ASN A 510 -18.36 12.61 19.83
C ASN A 510 -17.62 11.29 20.10
N ALA A 511 -16.55 11.35 20.88
CA ALA A 511 -15.66 10.22 21.07
C ALA A 511 -16.37 8.98 21.66
N GLU A 512 -17.23 9.15 22.66
CA GLU A 512 -17.92 8.02 23.31
C GLU A 512 -18.88 7.32 22.34
N GLU A 513 -19.65 8.09 21.59
CA GLU A 513 -20.62 7.59 20.61
C GLU A 513 -19.92 6.84 19.47
N GLU A 514 -18.84 7.42 18.92
CA GLU A 514 -18.16 6.83 17.76
C GLU A 514 -17.32 5.61 18.12
N ILE A 515 -16.69 5.60 19.29
CA ILE A 515 -16.00 4.41 19.82
C ILE A 515 -17.00 3.25 19.98
N GLU A 516 -18.18 3.51 20.54
CA GLU A 516 -19.19 2.46 20.69
C GLU A 516 -19.74 1.98 19.35
N TYR A 517 -19.97 2.91 18.41
CA TYR A 517 -20.39 2.56 17.04
C TYR A 517 -19.39 1.60 16.37
N ILE A 518 -18.09 1.93 16.38
CA ILE A 518 -17.06 1.07 15.76
C ILE A 518 -17.03 -0.30 16.44
N LYS A 519 -17.12 -0.36 17.79
CA LYS A 519 -17.20 -1.64 18.53
C LYS A 519 -18.42 -2.48 18.16
N GLN A 520 -19.55 -1.85 17.87
CA GLN A 520 -20.76 -2.56 17.42
C GLN A 520 -20.60 -3.11 15.99
N VAL A 521 -20.00 -2.33 15.09
CA VAL A 521 -19.74 -2.77 13.71
C VAL A 521 -18.79 -3.96 13.69
N MET A 522 -17.73 -3.95 14.51
CA MET A 522 -16.76 -5.04 14.62
C MET A 522 -17.39 -6.38 15.09
N LYS A 523 -18.52 -6.34 15.81
CA LYS A 523 -19.21 -7.53 16.32
C LYS A 523 -20.13 -8.19 15.28
N LYS A 524 -20.45 -7.51 14.17
CA LYS A 524 -21.25 -8.05 13.07
C LYS A 524 -20.45 -9.02 12.21
#